data_c2d7c1be176d86df9e3ec55c3ea244dc
#
_entry.id   c2d7c1be176d86df9e3ec55c3ea244dc
#
_cell.length_a   1.000
_cell.length_b   1.000
_cell.length_c   1.000
_cell.angle_alpha   90.00
_cell.angle_beta   90.00
_cell.angle_gamma   90.00
#
_symmetry.space_group_name_H-M   'P 1'
#
loop_
_entity.id
_entity.type
_entity.pdbx_description
1 polymer ?
#
loop_
_entity_poly.entity_id
_entity_poly.type
_entity_poly.pdbx_seq_one_letter_code
_entity_poly.pdbx_strand_id
1 'polypeptide(L)'
;MPLNDNSNELLKVLIQNRKDPINWIKNSVKIQHPAHGILPFKLYDFQEKIIKLFLAKHFIITLKSRQVGLSTLTQALCLWSAMHYANFNVLILSTGQRNAASFLYKIRQMYENLPNNEWKLPLDVDNRQTLIFSNGSKIVAIPATRNSSLGESINLLVIDEAAFIDRVEDVYQAAYPTLSRAFKSSKGKPYGIIVISTPNGISGTGKWYYEMYQGAIYKNNKYVPLKIHWSQVNEYDNDWYLDQCSQLNWNYRSIAAELELSFVSSGNTFIPGQILDTIGVIEPLQKTYDDKLWIFNKPEEGEVYVAGVDVAYGDRKDSSVMQILNARSLEQVAEYESNTIKPDEFANVIIDLSKMYNNCLVNIERNAVGKVLIDKILDKTAGFSINLYRDISKNELNLSYGDNPSFKSNIGTLVTGISRDVILANMYNILLDKYTEALDTMMSEEDEKTSAKQKFQSIMENKKESAVKKFGIIKSERLLHQMLGFVVDEHGRAEGIKDDLVFAWSHALYCWTKSKTMLLKNVSSIFNIKENKIDEIEMLKFMKNNSRSNIWQNIDVFKLADDLEELEEENLQKEKVNNNSSSSEKNTSVGNIYKAFFGVC
;
A
#
# COMPACT_ATOMS: atom_id res chain seq x y z
N MET A 1 64.75 -2.68 11.29
CA MET A 1 65.22 -3.26 10.01
C MET A 1 64.51 -2.54 8.88
N PRO A 2 65.17 -1.96 7.89
CA PRO A 2 64.49 -1.43 6.72
C PRO A 2 63.78 -2.59 5.98
N LEU A 3 62.53 -2.41 5.67
CA LEU A 3 61.75 -3.36 4.88
C LEU A 3 62.37 -3.45 3.47
N ASN A 4 62.51 -4.65 2.93
CA ASN A 4 62.93 -4.87 1.54
C ASN A 4 62.02 -4.11 0.57
N ASP A 5 62.51 -3.69 -0.61
CA ASP A 5 61.74 -2.94 -1.60
C ASP A 5 60.42 -3.63 -1.96
N ASN A 6 60.38 -4.95 -2.09
CA ASN A 6 59.17 -5.74 -2.27
C ASN A 6 58.18 -5.57 -1.12
N SER A 7 58.66 -5.52 0.13
CA SER A 7 57.76 -5.33 1.31
C SER A 7 57.16 -3.93 1.36
N ASN A 8 57.85 -2.91 0.84
CA ASN A 8 57.38 -1.52 0.76
C ASN A 8 56.30 -1.35 -0.34
N GLU A 9 56.46 -1.98 -1.49
CA GLU A 9 55.43 -1.99 -2.55
C GLU A 9 54.19 -2.71 -2.10
N LEU A 10 54.34 -3.81 -1.45
CA LEU A 10 53.29 -4.60 -0.85
C LEU A 10 52.49 -3.80 0.16
N LEU A 11 53.14 -3.10 1.07
CA LEU A 11 52.48 -2.24 2.05
C LEU A 11 51.70 -1.11 1.40
N LYS A 12 52.20 -0.54 0.31
CA LYS A 12 51.49 0.48 -0.48
C LYS A 12 50.20 -0.07 -1.08
N VAL A 13 50.24 -1.26 -1.68
CA VAL A 13 49.06 -1.93 -2.25
C VAL A 13 48.02 -2.22 -1.17
N LEU A 14 48.40 -2.71 0.00
CA LEU A 14 47.49 -2.95 1.13
C LEU A 14 46.85 -1.67 1.63
N ILE A 15 47.65 -0.62 1.78
CA ILE A 15 47.12 0.70 2.22
C ILE A 15 46.12 1.25 1.19
N GLN A 16 46.42 1.09 -0.10
CA GLN A 16 45.54 1.51 -1.18
C GLN A 16 44.24 0.71 -1.19
N ASN A 17 44.30 -0.62 -1.15
CA ASN A 17 43.15 -1.49 -1.10
C ASN A 17 42.28 -1.24 0.12
N ARG A 18 42.89 -0.93 1.28
CA ARG A 18 42.17 -0.54 2.49
C ARG A 18 41.44 0.82 2.35
N LYS A 19 42.04 1.76 1.60
CA LYS A 19 41.46 3.10 1.41
C LYS A 19 40.42 3.15 0.30
N ASP A 20 40.58 2.27 -0.69
CA ASP A 20 39.73 2.27 -1.90
C ASP A 20 39.07 0.90 -2.12
N PRO A 21 37.90 0.65 -1.46
CA PRO A 21 37.14 -0.59 -1.66
C PRO A 21 36.65 -0.76 -3.10
N ILE A 22 36.41 0.33 -3.83
CA ILE A 22 35.93 0.27 -5.22
C ILE A 22 37.02 -0.36 -6.10
N ASN A 23 38.25 0.15 -5.99
CA ASN A 23 39.37 -0.37 -6.73
C ASN A 23 39.68 -1.84 -6.36
N TRP A 24 39.64 -2.15 -5.06
CA TRP A 24 39.83 -3.52 -4.58
C TRP A 24 38.80 -4.50 -5.13
N ILE A 25 37.50 -4.11 -5.08
CA ILE A 25 36.40 -4.95 -5.58
C ILE A 25 36.58 -5.21 -7.08
N LYS A 26 36.82 -4.16 -7.88
CA LYS A 26 36.97 -4.28 -9.33
C LYS A 26 38.17 -5.18 -9.75
N ASN A 27 39.25 -5.13 -9.01
CA ASN A 27 40.48 -5.82 -9.39
C ASN A 27 40.62 -7.20 -8.75
N SER A 28 39.97 -7.47 -7.62
CA SER A 28 40.22 -8.69 -6.86
C SER A 28 38.98 -9.59 -6.74
N VAL A 29 37.77 -9.02 -6.72
CA VAL A 29 36.57 -9.80 -6.44
C VAL A 29 36.02 -10.41 -7.73
N LYS A 30 35.68 -11.69 -7.64
CA LYS A 30 34.92 -12.41 -8.67
C LYS A 30 33.58 -12.85 -8.12
N ILE A 31 32.58 -12.86 -8.97
CA ILE A 31 31.21 -13.25 -8.65
C ILE A 31 30.73 -14.39 -9.54
N GLN A 32 29.81 -15.20 -9.04
CA GLN A 32 29.19 -16.24 -9.82
C GLN A 32 28.01 -15.64 -10.62
N HIS A 33 28.12 -15.72 -11.95
CA HIS A 33 27.05 -15.33 -12.86
C HIS A 33 26.25 -16.58 -13.29
N PRO A 34 24.90 -16.54 -13.30
CA PRO A 34 24.09 -17.73 -13.61
C PRO A 34 24.40 -18.36 -14.97
N ALA A 35 24.68 -17.55 -16.00
CA ALA A 35 24.91 -18.03 -17.36
C ALA A 35 26.41 -18.17 -17.71
N HIS A 36 27.32 -17.45 -17.06
CA HIS A 36 28.72 -17.32 -17.51
C HIS A 36 29.73 -17.82 -16.48
N GLY A 37 29.29 -18.43 -15.39
CA GLY A 37 30.16 -18.95 -14.35
C GLY A 37 30.82 -17.85 -13.51
N ILE A 38 32.12 -17.94 -13.23
CA ILE A 38 32.84 -17.01 -12.37
C ILE A 38 33.43 -15.87 -13.20
N LEU A 39 32.96 -14.64 -12.93
CA LEU A 39 33.38 -13.41 -13.63
C LEU A 39 33.96 -12.37 -12.66
N PRO A 40 34.83 -11.46 -13.12
CA PRO A 40 35.21 -10.27 -12.36
C PRO A 40 33.98 -9.43 -12.00
N PHE A 41 33.95 -8.88 -10.79
CA PHE A 41 32.84 -8.05 -10.36
C PHE A 41 32.95 -6.64 -10.95
N LYS A 42 32.29 -6.42 -12.07
CA LYS A 42 32.11 -5.09 -12.65
C LYS A 42 31.05 -4.34 -11.91
N LEU A 43 31.41 -3.24 -11.26
CA LEU A 43 30.44 -2.41 -10.53
C LEU A 43 29.65 -1.51 -11.47
N TYR A 44 28.37 -1.40 -11.25
CA TYR A 44 27.54 -0.35 -11.84
C TYR A 44 27.81 1.01 -11.18
N ASP A 45 27.53 2.10 -11.87
CA ASP A 45 27.75 3.46 -11.36
C ASP A 45 27.01 3.71 -10.04
N PHE A 46 25.79 3.20 -9.92
CA PHE A 46 25.01 3.34 -8.67
C PHE A 46 25.66 2.55 -7.52
N GLN A 47 26.28 1.42 -7.78
CA GLN A 47 26.97 0.62 -6.78
C GLN A 47 28.22 1.34 -6.24
N GLU A 48 28.98 2.00 -7.10
CA GLU A 48 30.10 2.83 -6.66
C GLU A 48 29.64 4.01 -5.80
N LYS A 49 28.55 4.67 -6.20
CA LYS A 49 27.93 5.75 -5.40
C LYS A 49 27.51 5.27 -4.02
N ILE A 50 26.93 4.05 -3.93
CA ILE A 50 26.53 3.44 -2.65
C ILE A 50 27.74 3.20 -1.75
N ILE A 51 28.85 2.67 -2.28
CA ILE A 51 30.09 2.46 -1.52
C ILE A 51 30.59 3.79 -0.93
N LYS A 52 30.72 4.82 -1.78
CA LYS A 52 31.16 6.15 -1.34
C LYS A 52 30.26 6.73 -0.27
N LEU A 53 28.97 6.57 -0.45
CA LEU A 53 27.96 7.07 0.48
C LEU A 53 27.99 6.33 1.83
N PHE A 54 28.14 5.01 1.81
CA PHE A 54 28.28 4.22 3.03
C PHE A 54 29.52 4.62 3.83
N LEU A 55 30.67 4.79 3.19
CA LEU A 55 31.88 5.22 3.86
C LEU A 55 31.78 6.62 4.46
N ALA A 56 30.98 7.51 3.85
CA ALA A 56 30.79 8.88 4.31
C ALA A 56 29.70 9.03 5.39
N LYS A 57 28.63 8.22 5.32
CA LYS A 57 27.40 8.40 6.13
C LYS A 57 27.11 7.27 7.10
N HIS A 58 27.65 6.10 6.86
CA HIS A 58 27.62 4.91 7.74
C HIS A 58 26.24 4.22 7.86
N PHE A 59 25.12 4.92 7.64
CA PHE A 59 23.78 4.40 7.80
C PHE A 59 23.04 4.51 6.47
N ILE A 60 22.73 3.39 5.86
CA ILE A 60 22.04 3.33 4.56
C ILE A 60 20.80 2.45 4.68
N ILE A 61 19.69 2.93 4.14
CA ILE A 61 18.48 2.14 3.92
C ILE A 61 18.14 2.17 2.44
N THR A 62 18.05 0.99 1.82
CA THR A 62 17.91 0.88 0.36
C THR A 62 16.66 0.13 -0.03
N LEU A 63 15.76 0.82 -0.70
CA LEU A 63 14.62 0.27 -1.41
C LEU A 63 15.08 -0.13 -2.81
N LYS A 64 15.00 -1.40 -3.16
CA LYS A 64 15.57 -1.93 -4.40
C LYS A 64 14.58 -2.78 -5.19
N SER A 65 14.68 -2.78 -6.52
CA SER A 65 14.10 -3.83 -7.36
C SER A 65 14.86 -5.15 -7.17
N ARG A 66 14.20 -6.24 -7.51
CA ARG A 66 14.83 -7.55 -7.48
C ARG A 66 15.98 -7.64 -8.49
N GLN A 67 17.00 -8.43 -8.18
CA GLN A 67 18.14 -8.76 -9.05
C GLN A 67 19.06 -7.58 -9.48
N VAL A 68 19.00 -6.41 -8.85
CA VAL A 68 19.88 -5.27 -9.16
C VAL A 68 21.31 -5.41 -8.60
N GLY A 69 21.70 -6.57 -8.09
CA GLY A 69 23.07 -6.84 -7.63
C GLY A 69 23.47 -6.20 -6.31
N LEU A 70 22.52 -5.68 -5.53
CA LEU A 70 22.82 -4.94 -4.28
C LEU A 70 23.28 -5.86 -3.15
N SER A 71 22.68 -7.03 -2.98
CA SER A 71 23.16 -8.03 -2.00
C SER A 71 24.57 -8.49 -2.33
N THR A 72 24.92 -8.63 -3.62
CA THR A 72 26.28 -8.96 -4.09
C THR A 72 27.28 -7.86 -3.74
N LEU A 73 26.90 -6.60 -3.93
CA LEU A 73 27.72 -5.46 -3.50
C LEU A 73 27.98 -5.48 -2.00
N THR A 74 26.95 -5.72 -1.21
CA THR A 74 27.03 -5.75 0.26
C THR A 74 27.91 -6.92 0.73
N GLN A 75 27.82 -8.08 0.08
CA GLN A 75 28.70 -9.23 0.33
C GLN A 75 30.18 -8.86 0.12
N ALA A 76 30.48 -8.17 -0.98
CA ALA A 76 31.86 -7.72 -1.27
C ALA A 76 32.35 -6.70 -0.24
N LEU A 77 31.49 -5.78 0.22
CA LEU A 77 31.81 -4.82 1.29
C LEU A 77 32.06 -5.50 2.63
N CYS A 78 31.28 -6.52 2.99
CA CYS A 78 31.50 -7.32 4.20
C CYS A 78 32.87 -8.01 4.16
N LEU A 79 33.20 -8.65 3.03
CA LEU A 79 34.47 -9.31 2.82
C LEU A 79 35.63 -8.31 2.88
N TRP A 80 35.54 -7.20 2.16
CA TRP A 80 36.53 -6.13 2.19
C TRP A 80 36.79 -5.63 3.60
N SER A 81 35.72 -5.34 4.36
CA SER A 81 35.84 -4.82 5.72
C SER A 81 36.55 -5.82 6.65
N ALA A 82 36.20 -7.10 6.59
CA ALA A 82 36.80 -8.12 7.44
C ALA A 82 38.27 -8.40 7.09
N MET A 83 38.63 -8.30 5.82
CA MET A 83 40.02 -8.55 5.39
C MET A 83 40.98 -7.39 5.66
N HIS A 84 40.50 -6.14 5.55
CA HIS A 84 41.38 -4.97 5.64
C HIS A 84 41.39 -4.30 7.03
N TYR A 85 40.55 -4.73 7.96
CA TYR A 85 40.49 -4.20 9.34
C TYR A 85 40.54 -5.33 10.34
N ALA A 86 41.53 -5.33 11.23
CA ALA A 86 41.64 -6.35 12.28
C ALA A 86 40.52 -6.22 13.34
N ASN A 87 40.09 -7.34 13.85
CA ASN A 87 39.00 -7.44 14.86
C ASN A 87 37.72 -6.71 14.38
N PHE A 88 37.33 -6.93 13.13
CA PHE A 88 36.15 -6.33 12.53
C PHE A 88 35.00 -7.33 12.46
N ASN A 89 33.95 -7.09 13.22
CA ASN A 89 32.81 -7.99 13.34
C ASN A 89 31.66 -7.52 12.44
N VAL A 90 31.28 -8.39 11.51
CA VAL A 90 30.10 -8.23 10.64
C VAL A 90 29.01 -9.18 11.10
N LEU A 91 27.83 -8.64 11.34
CA LEU A 91 26.61 -9.42 11.56
C LEU A 91 25.67 -9.23 10.39
N ILE A 92 25.22 -10.33 9.80
CA ILE A 92 24.23 -10.36 8.72
C ILE A 92 22.98 -11.03 9.23
N LEU A 93 21.87 -10.31 9.17
CA LEU A 93 20.53 -10.78 9.54
C LEU A 93 19.69 -10.96 8.27
N SER A 94 19.01 -12.08 8.15
CA SER A 94 18.15 -12.40 7.02
C SER A 94 16.86 -13.09 7.47
N THR A 95 15.90 -13.26 6.58
CA THR A 95 14.56 -13.79 6.84
C THR A 95 14.55 -15.21 7.41
N GLY A 96 15.61 -16.00 7.16
CA GLY A 96 15.68 -17.38 7.63
C GLY A 96 17.06 -18.01 7.47
N GLN A 97 17.24 -19.17 8.11
CA GLN A 97 18.52 -19.90 8.14
C GLN A 97 19.09 -20.19 6.76
N ARG A 98 18.23 -20.56 5.80
CA ARG A 98 18.65 -20.87 4.42
C ARG A 98 19.17 -19.62 3.70
N ASN A 99 18.50 -18.49 3.87
CA ASN A 99 18.87 -17.23 3.23
C ASN A 99 20.15 -16.65 3.84
N ALA A 100 20.31 -16.70 5.16
CA ALA A 100 21.54 -16.31 5.85
C ALA A 100 22.74 -17.17 5.39
N ALA A 101 22.57 -18.49 5.34
CA ALA A 101 23.62 -19.40 4.88
C ALA A 101 23.97 -19.16 3.39
N SER A 102 22.98 -18.87 2.54
CA SER A 102 23.21 -18.54 1.12
C SER A 102 23.96 -17.21 0.98
N PHE A 103 23.67 -16.22 1.81
CA PHE A 103 24.39 -14.94 1.80
C PHE A 103 25.88 -15.14 2.15
N LEU A 104 26.16 -15.90 3.22
CA LEU A 104 27.55 -16.20 3.63
C LEU A 104 28.28 -17.08 2.61
N TYR A 105 27.57 -18.04 2.00
CA TYR A 105 28.14 -18.89 0.94
C TYR A 105 28.66 -18.06 -0.22
N LYS A 106 27.94 -17.03 -0.65
CA LYS A 106 28.41 -16.14 -1.71
C LYS A 106 29.63 -15.33 -1.30
N ILE A 107 29.71 -14.88 -0.03
CA ILE A 107 30.94 -14.25 0.49
C ILE A 107 32.10 -15.22 0.45
N ARG A 108 31.89 -16.49 0.84
CA ARG A 108 32.90 -17.54 0.76
C ARG A 108 33.37 -17.75 -0.66
N GLN A 109 32.48 -17.84 -1.63
CA GLN A 109 32.82 -17.96 -3.04
C GLN A 109 33.65 -16.76 -3.53
N MET A 110 33.33 -15.54 -3.12
CA MET A 110 34.19 -14.38 -3.42
C MET A 110 35.57 -14.52 -2.82
N TYR A 111 35.64 -14.93 -1.54
CA TYR A 111 36.91 -15.15 -0.87
C TYR A 111 37.75 -16.26 -1.53
N GLU A 112 37.18 -17.40 -1.86
CA GLU A 112 37.85 -18.52 -2.52
C GLU A 112 38.46 -18.11 -3.88
N ASN A 113 37.73 -17.26 -4.62
CA ASN A 113 38.13 -16.78 -5.95
C ASN A 113 39.00 -15.52 -5.91
N LEU A 114 39.39 -15.01 -4.74
CA LEU A 114 40.40 -13.97 -4.66
C LEU A 114 41.75 -14.46 -5.23
N PRO A 115 42.57 -13.55 -5.78
CA PRO A 115 43.93 -13.90 -6.20
C PRO A 115 44.69 -14.61 -5.07
N ASN A 116 45.29 -15.72 -5.39
CA ASN A 116 46.08 -16.50 -4.44
C ASN A 116 47.46 -15.83 -4.26
N ASN A 117 47.50 -14.80 -3.46
CA ASN A 117 48.68 -13.99 -3.17
C ASN A 117 48.86 -13.84 -1.65
N GLU A 118 49.96 -13.25 -1.24
CA GLU A 118 50.32 -13.03 0.18
C GLU A 118 49.32 -12.22 0.99
N TRP A 119 48.28 -11.65 0.35
CA TRP A 119 47.27 -10.78 0.95
C TRP A 119 45.96 -11.51 1.32
N LYS A 120 45.79 -12.73 0.84
CA LYS A 120 44.63 -13.54 1.17
C LYS A 120 44.80 -14.04 2.59
N LEU A 121 44.14 -13.37 3.54
CA LEU A 121 44.15 -13.76 4.96
C LEU A 121 43.64 -15.19 5.14
N PRO A 122 44.33 -16.07 5.86
CA PRO A 122 43.79 -17.38 6.18
C PRO A 122 42.48 -17.29 7.00
N LEU A 123 41.65 -18.32 6.84
CA LEU A 123 40.50 -18.52 7.69
C LEU A 123 40.87 -19.46 8.85
N ASP A 124 40.59 -19.03 10.08
CA ASP A 124 40.70 -19.85 11.28
C ASP A 124 39.45 -20.70 11.50
N VAL A 125 38.28 -20.16 11.08
CA VAL A 125 37.01 -20.87 11.10
C VAL A 125 36.29 -20.65 9.78
N ASP A 126 35.84 -21.74 9.18
CA ASP A 126 35.00 -21.76 8.00
C ASP A 126 33.88 -22.76 8.19
N ASN A 127 32.69 -22.26 8.51
CA ASN A 127 31.50 -23.08 8.67
C ASN A 127 30.26 -22.42 8.04
N ARG A 128 29.12 -23.08 8.11
CA ARG A 128 27.89 -22.66 7.41
C ARG A 128 27.36 -21.28 7.81
N GLN A 129 27.70 -20.80 9.01
CA GLN A 129 27.19 -19.54 9.57
C GLN A 129 28.27 -18.50 9.85
N THR A 130 29.55 -18.91 9.87
CA THR A 130 30.64 -18.08 10.39
C THR A 130 31.90 -18.25 9.56
N LEU A 131 32.53 -17.13 9.20
CA LEU A 131 33.89 -17.04 8.74
C LEU A 131 34.70 -16.25 9.75
N ILE A 132 35.83 -16.79 10.25
CA ILE A 132 36.78 -16.09 11.13
C ILE A 132 38.11 -16.03 10.40
N PHE A 133 38.66 -14.83 10.29
CA PHE A 133 39.92 -14.57 9.64
C PHE A 133 41.06 -14.51 10.67
N SER A 134 42.26 -14.85 10.27
CA SER A 134 43.48 -14.83 11.12
C SER A 134 43.82 -13.46 11.72
N ASN A 135 43.22 -12.35 11.23
CA ASN A 135 43.32 -11.04 11.83
C ASN A 135 42.32 -10.78 12.96
N GLY A 136 41.58 -11.80 13.42
CA GLY A 136 40.54 -11.73 14.44
C GLY A 136 39.22 -11.19 13.97
N SER A 137 39.06 -10.87 12.69
CA SER A 137 37.78 -10.40 12.12
C SER A 137 36.83 -11.56 11.87
N LYS A 138 35.53 -11.32 11.99
CA LYS A 138 34.56 -12.35 11.69
C LYS A 138 33.35 -11.84 10.92
N ILE A 139 32.77 -12.71 10.10
CA ILE A 139 31.49 -12.51 9.42
C ILE A 139 30.55 -13.61 9.86
N VAL A 140 29.43 -13.21 10.46
CA VAL A 140 28.38 -14.13 10.94
C VAL A 140 27.10 -13.83 10.20
N ALA A 141 26.46 -14.87 9.64
CA ALA A 141 25.16 -14.76 8.99
C ALA A 141 24.17 -15.71 9.64
N ILE A 142 23.12 -15.15 10.22
CA ILE A 142 22.12 -15.87 10.99
C ILE A 142 20.70 -15.38 10.67
N PRO A 143 19.67 -16.20 10.93
CA PRO A 143 18.29 -15.73 10.85
C PRO A 143 18.07 -14.63 11.87
N ALA A 144 17.25 -13.66 11.52
CA ALA A 144 16.88 -12.57 12.41
C ALA A 144 15.91 -13.10 13.48
N THR A 145 16.43 -13.35 14.68
CA THR A 145 15.66 -13.72 15.86
C THR A 145 15.98 -12.77 17.01
N ARG A 146 15.09 -12.63 17.98
CA ARG A 146 15.26 -11.71 19.12
C ARG A 146 16.61 -11.83 19.84
N ASN A 147 17.21 -13.01 19.82
CA ASN A 147 18.47 -13.28 20.51
C ASN A 147 19.71 -13.23 19.58
N SER A 148 19.53 -12.88 18.32
CA SER A 148 20.59 -12.95 17.28
C SER A 148 21.77 -12.01 17.50
N SER A 149 21.66 -10.99 18.35
CA SER A 149 22.68 -9.95 18.57
C SER A 149 23.22 -9.88 19.99
N LEU A 150 22.84 -10.81 20.88
CA LEU A 150 23.23 -10.76 22.29
C LEU A 150 24.69 -11.20 22.48
N GLY A 151 25.54 -10.30 22.95
CA GLY A 151 26.81 -10.59 23.57
C GLY A 151 28.09 -10.16 22.84
N GLU A 152 28.04 -9.70 21.59
CA GLU A 152 29.24 -9.31 20.84
C GLU A 152 29.18 -7.86 20.32
N SER A 153 30.34 -7.20 20.31
CA SER A 153 30.46 -5.89 19.66
C SER A 153 30.44 -6.07 18.14
N ILE A 154 29.54 -5.34 17.45
CA ILE A 154 29.36 -5.39 16.00
C ILE A 154 29.90 -4.09 15.41
N ASN A 155 30.69 -4.17 14.33
CA ASN A 155 31.14 -3.01 13.57
C ASN A 155 30.22 -2.70 12.39
N LEU A 156 29.75 -3.73 11.68
CA LEU A 156 28.84 -3.62 10.55
C LEU A 156 27.65 -4.55 10.75
N LEU A 157 26.45 -3.98 10.72
CA LEU A 157 25.19 -4.72 10.69
C LEU A 157 24.61 -4.65 9.27
N VAL A 158 24.29 -5.80 8.71
CA VAL A 158 23.53 -5.93 7.46
C VAL A 158 22.20 -6.57 7.76
N ILE A 159 21.10 -5.96 7.31
CA ILE A 159 19.76 -6.53 7.37
C ILE A 159 19.27 -6.71 5.93
N ASP A 160 19.30 -7.95 5.46
CA ASP A 160 18.90 -8.29 4.10
C ASP A 160 17.45 -8.77 4.06
N GLU A 161 16.68 -8.27 3.09
CA GLU A 161 15.24 -8.47 2.95
C GLU A 161 14.45 -8.05 4.21
N ALA A 162 14.77 -6.88 4.74
CA ALA A 162 14.28 -6.36 6.02
C ALA A 162 12.75 -6.30 6.12
N ALA A 163 12.05 -5.98 5.02
CA ALA A 163 10.59 -5.91 4.98
C ALA A 163 9.89 -7.27 5.16
N PHE A 164 10.63 -8.38 5.05
CA PHE A 164 10.11 -9.75 5.17
C PHE A 164 10.54 -10.44 6.46
N ILE A 165 11.23 -9.76 7.36
CA ILE A 165 11.66 -10.30 8.65
C ILE A 165 10.56 -10.05 9.68
N ASP A 166 10.04 -11.13 10.27
CA ASP A 166 9.09 -11.00 11.36
C ASP A 166 9.75 -10.33 12.57
N ARG A 167 9.04 -9.38 13.19
CA ARG A 167 9.52 -8.61 14.36
C ARG A 167 10.93 -8.02 14.17
N VAL A 168 11.24 -7.55 12.98
CA VAL A 168 12.54 -6.92 12.67
C VAL A 168 12.87 -5.76 13.62
N GLU A 169 11.87 -5.07 14.13
CA GLU A 169 12.02 -3.99 15.10
C GLU A 169 12.66 -4.47 16.41
N ASP A 170 12.18 -5.58 16.99
CA ASP A 170 12.72 -6.17 18.21
C ASP A 170 14.19 -6.57 18.00
N VAL A 171 14.50 -7.15 16.84
CA VAL A 171 15.85 -7.58 16.47
C VAL A 171 16.79 -6.38 16.30
N TYR A 172 16.30 -5.34 15.64
CA TYR A 172 17.03 -4.09 15.45
C TYR A 172 17.31 -3.39 16.80
N GLN A 173 16.32 -3.29 17.67
CA GLN A 173 16.47 -2.68 18.99
C GLN A 173 17.47 -3.46 19.86
N ALA A 174 17.53 -4.78 19.74
CA ALA A 174 18.51 -5.61 20.45
C ALA A 174 19.93 -5.46 19.87
N ALA A 175 20.09 -5.29 18.56
CA ALA A 175 21.38 -5.16 17.87
C ALA A 175 21.99 -3.75 17.99
N TYR A 176 21.17 -2.70 17.96
CA TYR A 176 21.64 -1.31 17.92
C TYR A 176 22.58 -0.90 19.07
N PRO A 177 22.35 -1.27 20.35
CA PRO A 177 23.27 -0.95 21.44
C PRO A 177 24.67 -1.56 21.29
N THR A 178 24.79 -2.73 20.65
CA THR A 178 26.07 -3.40 20.43
C THR A 178 26.93 -2.67 19.40
N LEU A 179 26.29 -2.04 18.41
CA LEU A 179 26.92 -1.17 17.41
C LEU A 179 27.37 0.17 18.01
N SER A 180 26.63 0.73 18.95
CA SER A 180 26.91 2.06 19.50
C SER A 180 28.26 2.15 20.22
N ARG A 181 28.74 1.05 20.79
CA ARG A 181 30.07 0.94 21.39
C ARG A 181 31.17 0.96 20.33
N ALA A 182 30.96 0.26 19.21
CA ALA A 182 31.89 0.24 18.11
C ALA A 182 32.04 1.62 17.44
N PHE A 183 30.97 2.40 17.35
CA PHE A 183 30.99 3.75 16.78
C PHE A 183 31.90 4.72 17.53
N LYS A 184 31.94 4.64 18.86
CA LYS A 184 32.82 5.48 19.68
C LYS A 184 34.29 5.10 19.57
N SER A 185 34.61 3.86 19.23
CA SER A 185 35.98 3.32 19.18
C SER A 185 36.53 3.11 17.77
N SER A 186 35.78 3.39 16.72
CA SER A 186 36.09 3.00 15.35
C SER A 186 37.09 3.89 14.60
N LYS A 187 38.15 4.38 15.25
CA LYS A 187 39.18 5.23 14.64
C LYS A 187 39.55 4.77 13.21
N GLY A 188 38.95 5.39 12.19
CA GLY A 188 39.23 5.14 10.77
C GLY A 188 38.77 3.79 10.21
N LYS A 189 37.94 3.00 10.93
CA LYS A 189 37.32 1.78 10.42
C LYS A 189 35.95 2.09 9.83
N PRO A 190 35.52 1.46 8.74
CA PRO A 190 34.15 1.54 8.27
C PRO A 190 33.24 0.88 9.31
N TYR A 191 32.23 1.58 9.76
CA TYR A 191 31.22 1.03 10.65
C TYR A 191 29.86 1.47 10.17
N GLY A 192 28.80 0.77 10.55
CA GLY A 192 27.47 1.24 10.21
C GLY A 192 26.43 0.16 10.11
N ILE A 193 25.34 0.55 9.48
CA ILE A 193 24.19 -0.32 9.22
C ILE A 193 23.79 -0.17 7.76
N ILE A 194 23.60 -1.31 7.11
CA ILE A 194 23.06 -1.40 5.75
C ILE A 194 21.76 -2.20 5.83
N VAL A 195 20.64 -1.54 5.53
CA VAL A 195 19.32 -2.16 5.46
C VAL A 195 18.88 -2.22 3.99
N ILE A 196 18.51 -3.39 3.54
CA ILE A 196 18.16 -3.65 2.14
C ILE A 196 16.85 -4.42 2.08
N SER A 197 15.92 -4.00 1.24
CA SER A 197 14.72 -4.78 0.92
C SER A 197 14.05 -4.33 -0.37
N THR A 198 13.23 -5.21 -0.96
CA THR A 198 12.07 -4.81 -1.76
C THR A 198 10.96 -4.38 -0.81
N PRO A 199 9.94 -3.61 -1.26
CA PRO A 199 8.81 -3.24 -0.41
C PRO A 199 7.91 -4.46 -0.12
N ASN A 200 7.26 -4.46 1.04
CA ASN A 200 6.30 -5.48 1.45
C ASN A 200 5.11 -4.85 2.21
N GLY A 201 4.46 -3.88 1.57
CA GLY A 201 3.35 -3.14 2.17
C GLY A 201 3.78 -2.10 3.20
N ILE A 202 2.79 -1.39 3.73
CA ILE A 202 2.95 -0.36 4.77
C ILE A 202 2.53 -0.85 6.15
N SER A 203 2.02 -2.08 6.24
CA SER A 203 1.52 -2.76 7.45
C SER A 203 2.14 -4.15 7.58
N GLY A 204 1.78 -4.89 8.63
CA GLY A 204 2.30 -6.23 8.88
C GLY A 204 3.82 -6.26 9.00
N THR A 205 4.48 -7.27 8.43
CA THR A 205 5.95 -7.44 8.48
C THR A 205 6.69 -6.31 7.78
N GLY A 206 6.10 -5.67 6.75
CA GLY A 206 6.70 -4.57 6.00
C GLY A 206 6.70 -3.22 6.73
N LYS A 207 5.87 -3.06 7.76
CA LYS A 207 5.62 -1.78 8.45
C LYS A 207 6.90 -1.10 8.94
N TRP A 208 7.71 -1.81 9.72
CA TRP A 208 8.94 -1.25 10.28
C TRP A 208 9.88 -0.72 9.19
N TYR A 209 10.06 -1.48 8.11
CA TYR A 209 10.92 -1.08 6.99
C TYR A 209 10.37 0.16 6.27
N TYR A 210 9.05 0.20 6.04
CA TYR A 210 8.37 1.37 5.48
C TYR A 210 8.58 2.62 6.35
N GLU A 211 8.30 2.54 7.67
CA GLU A 211 8.45 3.65 8.61
C GLU A 211 9.91 4.15 8.70
N MET A 212 10.88 3.20 8.72
CA MET A 212 12.30 3.55 8.71
C MET A 212 12.72 4.25 7.41
N TYR A 213 12.21 3.78 6.27
CA TYR A 213 12.51 4.37 4.97
C TYR A 213 11.88 5.77 4.83
N GLN A 214 10.62 5.95 5.23
CA GLN A 214 9.96 7.25 5.27
C GLN A 214 10.65 8.21 6.25
N GLY A 215 10.97 7.72 7.45
CA GLY A 215 11.75 8.49 8.41
C GLY A 215 13.10 8.97 7.87
N ALA A 216 13.73 8.21 6.99
CA ALA A 216 14.95 8.62 6.30
C ALA A 216 14.70 9.70 5.24
N ILE A 217 13.61 9.59 4.46
CA ILE A 217 13.20 10.60 3.48
C ILE A 217 12.93 11.94 4.18
N TYR A 218 12.17 11.93 5.28
CA TYR A 218 11.84 13.13 6.05
C TYR A 218 12.94 13.58 7.02
N LYS A 219 14.12 12.91 7.01
CA LYS A 219 15.26 13.20 7.89
C LYS A 219 14.96 13.05 9.39
N ASN A 220 14.00 12.22 9.75
CA ASN A 220 13.62 11.92 11.13
C ASN A 220 14.52 10.86 11.77
N ASN A 221 15.41 10.23 10.99
CA ASN A 221 16.40 9.28 11.45
C ASN A 221 17.77 9.52 10.79
N LYS A 222 18.78 8.72 11.14
CA LYS A 222 20.16 8.88 10.67
C LYS A 222 20.43 8.24 9.29
N TYR A 223 19.48 7.52 8.75
CA TYR A 223 19.69 6.78 7.52
C TYR A 223 19.65 7.69 6.30
N VAL A 224 20.46 7.32 5.31
CA VAL A 224 20.37 7.90 3.97
C VAL A 224 19.48 6.96 3.13
N PRO A 225 18.33 7.44 2.65
CA PRO A 225 17.45 6.63 1.83
C PRO A 225 17.99 6.53 0.40
N LEU A 226 18.00 5.33 -0.14
CA LEU A 226 18.35 5.05 -1.52
C LEU A 226 17.21 4.30 -2.19
N LYS A 227 16.91 4.66 -3.44
CA LYS A 227 15.96 3.94 -4.29
C LYS A 227 16.70 3.44 -5.52
N ILE A 228 16.80 2.12 -5.68
CA ILE A 228 17.49 1.46 -6.80
C ILE A 228 16.46 0.70 -7.62
N HIS A 229 16.06 1.33 -8.70
CA HIS A 229 15.10 0.78 -9.65
C HIS A 229 15.80 -0.09 -10.69
N TRP A 230 15.12 -1.10 -11.25
CA TRP A 230 15.69 -2.01 -12.25
C TRP A 230 16.25 -1.29 -13.47
N SER A 231 15.66 -0.18 -13.89
CA SER A 231 16.11 0.63 -15.02
C SER A 231 17.51 1.27 -14.85
N GLN A 232 18.11 1.16 -13.67
CA GLN A 232 19.49 1.60 -13.42
C GLN A 232 20.53 0.51 -13.75
N VAL A 233 20.08 -0.69 -14.09
CA VAL A 233 20.92 -1.80 -14.56
C VAL A 233 20.98 -1.73 -16.08
N ASN A 234 22.19 -1.54 -16.63
CA ASN A 234 22.37 -1.26 -18.07
C ASN A 234 21.87 -2.38 -19.00
N GLU A 235 21.85 -3.62 -18.51
CA GLU A 235 21.41 -4.80 -19.26
C GLU A 235 19.90 -5.00 -19.25
N TYR A 236 19.14 -4.20 -18.45
CA TYR A 236 17.70 -4.32 -18.32
C TYR A 236 17.02 -3.25 -19.16
N ASP A 237 16.26 -3.70 -20.15
CA ASP A 237 15.45 -2.88 -21.03
C ASP A 237 13.93 -3.17 -20.86
N ASN A 238 13.11 -2.58 -21.70
CA ASN A 238 11.67 -2.80 -21.66
C ASN A 238 11.28 -4.24 -22.00
N ASP A 239 12.04 -4.93 -22.86
CA ASP A 239 11.76 -6.33 -23.19
C ASP A 239 12.07 -7.24 -22.00
N TRP A 240 13.18 -6.99 -21.28
CA TRP A 240 13.45 -7.64 -20.00
C TRP A 240 12.34 -7.40 -18.99
N TYR A 241 11.88 -6.14 -18.85
CA TYR A 241 10.79 -5.79 -17.92
C TYR A 241 9.51 -6.55 -18.22
N LEU A 242 9.10 -6.61 -19.48
CA LEU A 242 7.89 -7.32 -19.90
C LEU A 242 8.02 -8.83 -19.71
N ASP A 243 9.21 -9.42 -19.92
CA ASP A 243 9.47 -10.81 -19.59
C ASP A 243 9.33 -11.07 -18.08
N GLN A 244 9.88 -10.20 -17.24
CA GLN A 244 9.71 -10.31 -15.77
C GLN A 244 8.25 -10.18 -15.36
N CYS A 245 7.48 -9.26 -15.94
CA CYS A 245 6.03 -9.15 -15.71
C CYS A 245 5.28 -10.46 -16.08
N SER A 246 5.66 -11.06 -17.21
CA SER A 246 5.12 -12.35 -17.66
C SER A 246 5.46 -13.48 -16.68
N GLN A 247 6.72 -13.57 -16.22
CA GLN A 247 7.16 -14.56 -15.22
C GLN A 247 6.42 -14.41 -13.88
N LEU A 248 6.00 -13.20 -13.54
CA LEU A 248 5.16 -12.89 -12.37
C LEU A 248 3.67 -13.10 -12.65
N ASN A 249 3.30 -13.75 -13.77
CA ASN A 249 1.93 -13.95 -14.21
C ASN A 249 1.10 -12.66 -14.25
N TRP A 250 1.73 -11.53 -14.58
CA TRP A 250 1.12 -10.20 -14.59
C TRP A 250 0.47 -9.83 -13.24
N ASN A 251 0.91 -10.45 -12.15
CA ASN A 251 0.41 -10.14 -10.82
C ASN A 251 0.86 -8.75 -10.41
N TYR A 252 -0.08 -7.81 -10.39
CA TYR A 252 0.19 -6.40 -10.12
C TYR A 252 0.93 -6.16 -8.80
N ARG A 253 0.53 -6.87 -7.73
CA ARG A 253 1.18 -6.77 -6.42
C ARG A 253 2.65 -7.19 -6.47
N SER A 254 2.93 -8.30 -7.14
CA SER A 254 4.31 -8.80 -7.29
C SER A 254 5.14 -7.86 -8.15
N ILE A 255 4.59 -7.35 -9.25
CA ILE A 255 5.26 -6.36 -10.11
C ILE A 255 5.54 -5.09 -9.33
N ALA A 256 4.55 -4.56 -8.62
CA ALA A 256 4.69 -3.37 -7.79
C ALA A 256 5.76 -3.52 -6.69
N ALA A 257 5.85 -4.68 -6.05
CA ALA A 257 6.85 -4.97 -5.03
C ALA A 257 8.24 -5.20 -5.63
N GLU A 258 8.36 -6.07 -6.62
CA GLU A 258 9.65 -6.59 -7.08
C GLU A 258 10.31 -5.70 -8.14
N LEU A 259 9.53 -4.97 -8.93
CA LEU A 259 10.03 -4.14 -10.03
C LEU A 259 9.82 -2.65 -9.77
N GLU A 260 8.59 -2.20 -9.45
CA GLU A 260 8.21 -0.79 -9.39
C GLU A 260 8.49 -0.10 -8.05
N LEU A 261 8.86 -0.86 -7.02
CA LEU A 261 9.20 -0.36 -5.69
C LEU A 261 8.06 0.41 -5.00
N SER A 262 6.82 -0.02 -5.22
CA SER A 262 5.64 0.54 -4.57
C SER A 262 5.36 -0.16 -3.24
N PHE A 263 5.42 0.58 -2.14
CA PHE A 263 5.01 0.07 -0.83
C PHE A 263 3.49 -0.16 -0.77
N VAL A 264 2.72 0.72 -1.39
CA VAL A 264 1.27 0.70 -1.35
C VAL A 264 0.73 -0.56 -2.01
N SER A 265 1.09 -0.77 -3.27
CA SER A 265 0.59 -1.87 -4.08
C SER A 265 1.18 -3.23 -3.71
N SER A 266 2.22 -3.27 -2.89
CA SER A 266 2.83 -4.52 -2.42
C SER A 266 2.14 -5.11 -1.18
N GLY A 267 1.22 -4.38 -0.52
CA GLY A 267 0.51 -4.79 0.69
C GLY A 267 -0.70 -5.70 0.41
N ASN A 268 -1.24 -6.34 1.46
CA ASN A 268 -2.50 -7.09 1.42
C ASN A 268 -3.68 -6.19 1.82
N THR A 269 -3.84 -5.06 1.10
CA THR A 269 -4.91 -4.10 1.37
C THR A 269 -6.27 -4.64 0.93
N PHE A 270 -7.33 -4.27 1.65
CA PHE A 270 -8.71 -4.62 1.28
C PHE A 270 -9.08 -4.04 -0.10
N ILE A 271 -8.72 -2.79 -0.35
CA ILE A 271 -8.84 -2.17 -1.67
C ILE A 271 -7.57 -2.49 -2.47
N PRO A 272 -7.69 -2.98 -3.70
CA PRO A 272 -6.52 -3.29 -4.53
C PRO A 272 -5.55 -2.12 -4.64
N GLY A 273 -4.26 -2.38 -4.47
CA GLY A 273 -3.23 -1.37 -4.53
C GLY A 273 -3.23 -0.58 -5.85
N GLN A 274 -3.59 -1.21 -6.96
CA GLN A 274 -3.74 -0.54 -8.26
C GLN A 274 -4.79 0.60 -8.23
N ILE A 275 -5.87 0.45 -7.47
CA ILE A 275 -6.87 1.50 -7.27
C ILE A 275 -6.29 2.58 -6.36
N LEU A 276 -5.69 2.20 -5.23
CA LEU A 276 -5.11 3.13 -4.27
C LEU A 276 -3.98 4.00 -4.87
N ASP A 277 -3.17 3.43 -5.77
CA ASP A 277 -2.08 4.15 -6.46
C ASP A 277 -2.59 5.22 -7.45
N THR A 278 -3.85 5.14 -7.88
CA THR A 278 -4.47 6.14 -8.78
C THR A 278 -5.19 7.26 -8.06
N ILE A 279 -5.34 7.17 -6.74
CA ILE A 279 -5.96 8.21 -5.92
C ILE A 279 -5.02 9.40 -5.78
N GLY A 280 -5.43 10.54 -6.31
CA GLY A 280 -4.72 11.80 -6.18
C GLY A 280 -5.25 12.60 -4.99
N VAL A 281 -4.48 12.68 -3.91
CA VAL A 281 -4.80 13.56 -2.79
C VAL A 281 -4.53 15.03 -3.15
N ILE A 282 -5.33 15.92 -2.60
CA ILE A 282 -5.16 17.37 -2.78
C ILE A 282 -5.14 18.06 -1.43
N GLU A 283 -4.47 19.19 -1.37
CA GLU A 283 -4.54 20.06 -0.19
C GLU A 283 -5.96 20.63 -0.04
N PRO A 284 -6.55 20.61 1.16
CA PRO A 284 -7.86 21.21 1.38
C PRO A 284 -7.82 22.72 1.14
N LEU A 285 -8.90 23.26 0.58
CA LEU A 285 -9.08 24.71 0.40
C LEU A 285 -9.05 25.46 1.72
N GLN A 286 -9.55 24.83 2.79
CA GLN A 286 -9.63 25.42 4.10
C GLN A 286 -9.52 24.34 5.18
N LYS A 287 -8.78 24.65 6.25
CA LYS A 287 -8.69 23.86 7.48
C LYS A 287 -9.22 24.71 8.64
N THR A 288 -10.16 24.18 9.40
CA THR A 288 -10.82 24.87 10.54
C THR A 288 -11.01 23.92 11.72
N TYR A 289 -11.56 24.40 12.83
CA TYR A 289 -11.73 23.61 14.06
C TYR A 289 -10.41 23.00 14.57
N ASP A 290 -9.34 23.78 14.61
CA ASP A 290 -7.99 23.32 14.99
C ASP A 290 -7.52 22.13 14.11
N ASP A 291 -7.59 22.29 12.81
CA ASP A 291 -7.23 21.28 11.81
C ASP A 291 -8.12 20.02 11.77
N LYS A 292 -9.25 20.01 12.49
CA LYS A 292 -10.16 18.86 12.53
C LYS A 292 -11.09 18.80 11.31
N LEU A 293 -11.50 19.95 10.78
CA LEU A 293 -12.34 20.06 9.59
C LEU A 293 -11.52 20.45 8.38
N TRP A 294 -11.50 19.60 7.36
CA TRP A 294 -10.90 19.84 6.06
C TRP A 294 -11.98 20.02 5.00
N ILE A 295 -11.98 21.14 4.30
CA ILE A 295 -12.91 21.49 3.23
C ILE A 295 -12.15 21.44 1.90
N PHE A 296 -12.55 20.56 1.01
CA PHE A 296 -11.98 20.41 -0.33
C PHE A 296 -12.76 21.19 -1.38
N ASN A 297 -14.11 21.22 -1.24
CA ASN A 297 -15.00 22.00 -2.09
C ASN A 297 -16.00 22.74 -1.21
N LYS A 298 -16.26 24.01 -1.55
CA LYS A 298 -17.37 24.75 -0.96
C LYS A 298 -18.70 24.18 -1.45
N PRO A 299 -19.79 24.27 -0.63
CA PRO A 299 -21.11 23.89 -1.10
C PRO A 299 -21.55 24.77 -2.27
N GLU A 300 -22.21 24.15 -3.25
CA GLU A 300 -22.76 24.81 -4.42
C GLU A 300 -24.29 24.80 -4.34
N GLU A 301 -24.95 25.88 -4.74
CA GLU A 301 -26.40 25.97 -4.74
C GLU A 301 -27.00 24.98 -5.74
N GLY A 302 -28.01 24.23 -5.32
CA GLY A 302 -28.67 23.20 -6.15
C GLY A 302 -27.96 21.85 -6.18
N GLU A 303 -26.77 21.73 -5.60
CA GLU A 303 -26.10 20.44 -5.43
C GLU A 303 -26.65 19.67 -4.21
N VAL A 304 -26.63 18.35 -4.32
CA VAL A 304 -27.07 17.42 -3.28
C VAL A 304 -25.86 16.73 -2.68
N TYR A 305 -25.86 16.59 -1.35
CA TYR A 305 -24.76 15.99 -0.63
C TYR A 305 -25.23 14.85 0.26
N VAL A 306 -24.35 13.88 0.48
CA VAL A 306 -24.57 12.80 1.44
C VAL A 306 -23.41 12.77 2.42
N ALA A 307 -23.69 12.37 3.65
CA ALA A 307 -22.67 12.27 4.68
C ALA A 307 -22.76 10.93 5.40
N GLY A 308 -21.60 10.40 5.78
CA GLY A 308 -21.47 9.26 6.66
C GLY A 308 -20.75 9.65 7.94
N VAL A 309 -21.22 9.10 9.05
CA VAL A 309 -20.73 9.41 10.38
C VAL A 309 -20.37 8.12 11.11
N ASP A 310 -19.14 8.06 11.59
CA ASP A 310 -18.66 7.13 12.60
C ASP A 310 -18.40 7.89 13.90
N VAL A 311 -18.77 7.33 15.06
CA VAL A 311 -18.76 8.05 16.31
C VAL A 311 -18.07 7.28 17.45
N ALA A 312 -17.19 7.98 18.14
CA ALA A 312 -16.46 7.51 19.31
C ALA A 312 -16.83 8.29 20.59
N TYR A 313 -16.40 7.79 21.74
CA TYR A 313 -16.62 8.44 23.04
C TYR A 313 -15.79 9.70 23.30
N GLY A 314 -14.76 9.98 22.47
CA GLY A 314 -13.82 11.07 22.68
C GLY A 314 -12.77 10.79 23.76
N ASP A 315 -12.41 9.54 23.97
CA ASP A 315 -11.46 9.04 24.95
C ASP A 315 -9.99 8.96 24.41
N ARG A 316 -9.77 9.53 23.23
CA ARG A 316 -8.48 9.54 22.50
C ARG A 316 -8.05 8.22 21.87
N LYS A 317 -8.91 7.20 21.85
CA LYS A 317 -8.65 5.93 21.17
C LYS A 317 -9.11 5.99 19.73
N ASP A 318 -10.41 6.00 19.53
CA ASP A 318 -11.04 6.06 18.22
C ASP A 318 -11.49 7.49 17.92
N SER A 319 -11.63 7.83 16.65
CA SER A 319 -12.03 9.16 16.20
C SER A 319 -13.53 9.22 15.91
N SER A 320 -14.18 10.34 16.26
CA SER A 320 -15.47 10.72 15.71
C SER A 320 -15.24 11.38 14.36
N VAL A 321 -15.86 10.86 13.31
CA VAL A 321 -15.62 11.24 11.92
C VAL A 321 -16.92 11.56 11.20
N MET A 322 -16.91 12.59 10.36
CA MET A 322 -17.94 12.86 9.36
C MET A 322 -17.30 13.05 7.99
N GLN A 323 -17.71 12.26 7.02
CA GLN A 323 -17.34 12.37 5.60
C GLN A 323 -18.50 12.92 4.81
N ILE A 324 -18.27 13.94 3.97
CA ILE A 324 -19.31 14.56 3.13
C ILE A 324 -18.93 14.41 1.66
N LEU A 325 -19.86 13.89 0.86
CA LEU A 325 -19.68 13.62 -0.57
C LEU A 325 -20.72 14.37 -1.37
N ASN A 326 -20.36 14.83 -2.57
CA ASN A 326 -21.33 15.28 -3.57
C ASN A 326 -22.09 14.05 -4.11
N ALA A 327 -23.42 14.07 -4.07
CA ALA A 327 -24.23 12.91 -4.43
C ALA A 327 -24.24 12.59 -5.94
N ARG A 328 -23.81 13.51 -6.82
CA ARG A 328 -23.72 13.28 -8.27
C ARG A 328 -22.38 12.70 -8.69
N SER A 329 -21.29 13.32 -8.24
CA SER A 329 -19.93 12.93 -8.64
C SER A 329 -19.29 11.90 -7.72
N LEU A 330 -19.82 11.75 -6.49
CA LEU A 330 -19.24 11.00 -5.36
C LEU A 330 -17.90 11.56 -4.86
N GLU A 331 -17.53 12.75 -5.30
CA GLU A 331 -16.32 13.42 -4.82
C GLU A 331 -16.44 13.78 -3.34
N GLN A 332 -15.39 13.52 -2.59
CA GLN A 332 -15.23 13.99 -1.21
C GLN A 332 -15.14 15.52 -1.21
N VAL A 333 -16.05 16.19 -0.50
CA VAL A 333 -16.09 17.66 -0.41
C VAL A 333 -15.65 18.19 0.93
N ALA A 334 -15.86 17.44 2.02
CA ALA A 334 -15.36 17.79 3.34
C ALA A 334 -15.15 16.55 4.21
N GLU A 335 -14.25 16.69 5.19
CA GLU A 335 -13.91 15.66 6.17
C GLU A 335 -13.69 16.31 7.54
N TYR A 336 -14.39 15.80 8.55
CA TYR A 336 -14.17 16.15 9.96
C TYR A 336 -13.66 14.92 10.72
N GLU A 337 -12.61 15.11 11.54
CA GLU A 337 -12.06 14.06 12.39
C GLU A 337 -11.64 14.63 13.76
N SER A 338 -12.02 13.96 14.84
CA SER A 338 -11.57 14.29 16.18
C SER A 338 -11.67 13.10 17.14
N ASN A 339 -10.57 12.78 17.81
CA ASN A 339 -10.53 11.72 18.84
C ASN A 339 -10.81 12.24 20.26
N THR A 340 -11.14 13.52 20.41
CA THR A 340 -11.41 14.16 21.73
C THR A 340 -12.80 14.72 21.86
N ILE A 341 -13.55 14.85 20.76
CA ILE A 341 -14.89 15.43 20.78
C ILE A 341 -15.89 14.46 21.42
N LYS A 342 -16.74 14.99 22.30
CA LYS A 342 -17.82 14.20 22.90
C LYS A 342 -19.04 14.16 21.99
N PRO A 343 -19.91 13.12 22.08
CA PRO A 343 -21.09 13.00 21.23
C PRO A 343 -22.02 14.22 21.25
N ASP A 344 -22.18 14.90 22.39
CA ASP A 344 -23.02 16.10 22.49
C ASP A 344 -22.46 17.30 21.71
N GLU A 345 -21.15 17.51 21.74
CA GLU A 345 -20.47 18.56 20.97
C GLU A 345 -20.44 18.18 19.48
N PHE A 346 -20.21 16.91 19.18
CA PHE A 346 -20.19 16.39 17.81
C PHE A 346 -21.54 16.52 17.12
N ALA A 347 -22.66 16.42 17.88
CA ALA A 347 -23.99 16.69 17.37
C ALA A 347 -24.11 18.11 16.78
N ASN A 348 -23.51 19.13 17.42
CA ASN A 348 -23.50 20.50 16.89
C ASN A 348 -22.74 20.58 15.57
N VAL A 349 -21.54 19.96 15.50
CA VAL A 349 -20.70 19.92 14.29
C VAL A 349 -21.48 19.29 13.12
N ILE A 350 -22.16 18.15 13.36
CA ILE A 350 -22.96 17.48 12.33
C ILE A 350 -24.12 18.36 11.85
N ILE A 351 -24.83 19.03 12.76
CA ILE A 351 -25.93 19.94 12.43
C ILE A 351 -25.42 21.10 11.57
N ASP A 352 -24.31 21.72 11.97
CA ASP A 352 -23.74 22.87 11.27
C ASP A 352 -23.22 22.49 9.88
N LEU A 353 -22.49 21.38 9.77
CA LEU A 353 -21.98 20.88 8.50
C LEU A 353 -23.12 20.40 7.58
N SER A 354 -24.15 19.73 8.13
CA SER A 354 -25.31 19.34 7.34
C SER A 354 -25.99 20.55 6.72
N LYS A 355 -26.24 21.60 7.51
CA LYS A 355 -26.83 22.87 7.01
C LYS A 355 -25.93 23.54 5.98
N MET A 356 -24.61 23.58 6.24
CA MET A 356 -23.63 24.17 5.33
C MET A 356 -23.67 23.50 3.95
N TYR A 357 -23.82 22.17 3.90
CA TYR A 357 -23.88 21.40 2.66
C TYR A 357 -25.34 21.09 2.26
N ASN A 358 -26.16 22.12 2.12
CA ASN A 358 -27.54 22.10 1.59
C ASN A 358 -28.48 21.12 2.30
N ASN A 359 -28.33 20.98 3.63
CA ASN A 359 -29.04 20.00 4.45
C ASN A 359 -28.83 18.56 3.95
N CYS A 360 -27.57 18.16 3.80
CA CYS A 360 -27.16 16.85 3.28
C CYS A 360 -27.84 15.70 4.03
N LEU A 361 -28.03 14.58 3.33
CA LEU A 361 -28.54 13.34 3.94
C LEU A 361 -27.42 12.71 4.78
N VAL A 362 -27.64 12.59 6.11
CA VAL A 362 -26.63 12.10 7.06
C VAL A 362 -26.94 10.68 7.50
N ASN A 363 -26.03 9.76 7.28
CA ASN A 363 -26.10 8.39 7.78
C ASN A 363 -25.13 8.21 8.96
N ILE A 364 -25.67 7.83 10.10
CA ILE A 364 -24.91 7.62 11.35
C ILE A 364 -24.84 6.13 11.63
N GLU A 365 -23.64 5.62 11.98
CA GLU A 365 -23.52 4.27 12.50
C GLU A 365 -24.33 4.15 13.81
N ARG A 366 -25.34 3.27 13.82
CA ARG A 366 -26.25 3.08 14.95
C ARG A 366 -25.75 2.03 15.94
N ASN A 367 -24.53 2.17 16.41
CA ASN A 367 -24.01 1.43 17.56
C ASN A 367 -24.47 2.05 18.90
N ALA A 368 -23.90 1.61 20.04
CA ALA A 368 -24.27 2.15 21.35
C ALA A 368 -24.05 3.67 21.45
N VAL A 369 -22.91 4.17 20.96
CA VAL A 369 -22.55 5.60 20.98
C VAL A 369 -23.36 6.37 19.93
N GLY A 370 -23.59 5.78 18.76
CA GLY A 370 -24.36 6.37 17.68
C GLY A 370 -25.83 6.64 18.09
N LYS A 371 -26.43 5.76 18.89
CA LYS A 371 -27.76 6.02 19.45
C LYS A 371 -27.80 7.28 20.32
N VAL A 372 -26.78 7.43 21.20
CA VAL A 372 -26.64 8.63 22.03
C VAL A 372 -26.48 9.88 21.16
N LEU A 373 -25.68 9.82 20.12
CA LEU A 373 -25.48 10.91 19.18
C LEU A 373 -26.77 11.28 18.45
N ILE A 374 -27.52 10.28 17.96
CA ILE A 374 -28.82 10.47 17.29
C ILE A 374 -29.81 11.17 18.23
N ASP A 375 -29.93 10.71 19.47
CA ASP A 375 -30.82 11.34 20.46
C ASP A 375 -30.43 12.80 20.71
N LYS A 376 -29.14 13.11 20.85
CA LYS A 376 -28.63 14.48 21.00
C LYS A 376 -28.97 15.38 19.79
N ILE A 377 -28.83 14.86 18.58
CA ILE A 377 -29.21 15.59 17.36
C ILE A 377 -30.72 15.87 17.36
N LEU A 378 -31.54 14.88 17.65
CA LEU A 378 -33.00 15.02 17.69
C LEU A 378 -33.44 16.02 18.75
N ASP A 379 -32.87 15.99 19.95
CA ASP A 379 -33.15 16.93 21.03
C ASP A 379 -32.80 18.38 20.62
N LYS A 380 -31.64 18.60 20.00
CA LYS A 380 -31.18 19.94 19.58
C LYS A 380 -31.95 20.51 18.40
N THR A 381 -32.51 19.65 17.55
CA THR A 381 -33.21 20.07 16.33
C THR A 381 -34.73 19.99 16.43
N ALA A 382 -35.28 19.62 17.57
CA ALA A 382 -36.71 19.30 17.73
C ALA A 382 -37.21 18.28 16.66
N GLY A 383 -36.30 17.46 16.11
CA GLY A 383 -36.62 16.38 15.18
C GLY A 383 -36.78 16.76 13.70
N PHE A 384 -36.74 18.04 13.32
CA PHE A 384 -37.16 18.46 11.96
C PHE A 384 -36.14 19.22 11.11
N SER A 385 -35.03 19.64 11.65
CA SER A 385 -34.10 20.54 10.92
C SER A 385 -32.89 19.86 10.26
N ILE A 386 -32.78 18.53 10.34
CA ILE A 386 -31.67 17.76 9.75
C ILE A 386 -32.19 16.53 9.00
N ASN A 387 -31.61 16.27 7.85
CA ASN A 387 -32.01 15.15 7.00
C ASN A 387 -31.24 13.89 7.42
N LEU A 388 -31.81 13.04 8.26
CA LEU A 388 -31.20 11.81 8.76
C LEU A 388 -31.65 10.59 7.93
N TYR A 389 -30.67 9.77 7.49
CA TYR A 389 -30.95 8.51 6.81
C TYR A 389 -31.69 7.55 7.74
N ARG A 390 -32.60 6.77 7.14
CA ARG A 390 -33.40 5.75 7.82
C ARG A 390 -33.23 4.42 7.08
N ASP A 391 -32.82 3.41 7.81
CA ASP A 391 -32.76 2.04 7.30
C ASP A 391 -34.15 1.38 7.44
N ILE A 392 -34.95 1.49 6.39
CA ILE A 392 -36.35 1.00 6.37
C ILE A 392 -36.34 -0.32 5.57
N SER A 393 -36.73 -1.41 6.21
CA SER A 393 -36.98 -2.68 5.51
C SER A 393 -38.24 -2.57 4.60
N LYS A 394 -38.24 -3.33 3.47
CA LYS A 394 -39.38 -3.33 2.51
C LYS A 394 -40.74 -3.60 3.19
N ASN A 395 -40.79 -4.29 4.33
CA ASN A 395 -42.01 -4.62 5.06
C ASN A 395 -42.54 -3.48 5.93
N GLU A 396 -41.74 -2.44 6.20
CA GLU A 396 -42.12 -1.29 7.02
C GLU A 396 -42.62 -0.09 6.20
N LEU A 397 -42.51 -0.13 4.87
CA LEU A 397 -42.99 0.93 3.96
C LEU A 397 -44.52 1.13 3.95
N ASN A 398 -45.27 0.19 4.50
CA ASN A 398 -46.76 0.23 4.53
C ASN A 398 -47.36 0.79 5.83
N LEU A 399 -46.53 1.27 6.76
CA LEU A 399 -47.01 1.83 8.02
C LEU A 399 -47.15 3.35 7.93
N SER A 400 -48.42 3.82 8.15
CA SER A 400 -48.76 5.23 8.13
C SER A 400 -48.00 6.07 9.17
N TYR A 401 -47.75 7.31 8.82
CA TYR A 401 -47.15 8.38 9.62
C TYR A 401 -47.95 8.69 10.89
N GLY A 402 -47.84 7.93 11.94
CA GLY A 402 -48.53 8.22 13.19
C GLY A 402 -47.96 7.37 14.33
N ASP A 403 -47.46 8.02 15.35
CA ASP A 403 -47.20 7.55 16.73
C ASP A 403 -46.50 6.18 16.93
N ASN A 404 -45.68 5.73 16.01
CA ASN A 404 -45.04 4.44 16.12
C ASN A 404 -43.62 4.57 16.79
N PRO A 405 -43.38 3.92 17.95
CA PRO A 405 -42.09 3.94 18.64
C PRO A 405 -40.95 3.43 17.77
N SER A 406 -41.25 2.64 16.72
CA SER A 406 -40.27 2.13 15.76
C SER A 406 -39.64 3.23 14.88
N PHE A 407 -40.26 4.43 14.81
CA PHE A 407 -39.80 5.51 13.94
C PHE A 407 -38.41 6.08 14.33
N LYS A 408 -38.11 6.14 15.65
CA LYS A 408 -36.76 6.53 16.14
C LYS A 408 -35.75 5.39 16.04
N SER A 409 -36.21 4.14 16.07
CA SER A 409 -35.32 2.97 16.12
C SER A 409 -34.59 2.71 14.81
N ASN A 410 -35.04 3.27 13.68
CA ASN A 410 -34.48 3.01 12.34
C ASN A 410 -33.62 4.15 11.78
N ILE A 411 -33.33 5.20 12.56
CA ILE A 411 -32.43 6.27 12.15
C ILE A 411 -30.98 5.73 12.15
N GLY A 412 -30.26 5.97 11.05
CA GLY A 412 -28.91 5.49 10.84
C GLY A 412 -28.83 4.01 10.48
N THR A 413 -27.64 3.50 10.27
CA THR A 413 -27.38 2.10 9.89
C THR A 413 -26.91 1.28 11.08
N LEU A 414 -27.58 0.16 11.37
CA LEU A 414 -27.13 -0.80 12.38
C LEU A 414 -26.03 -1.68 11.79
N VAL A 415 -24.82 -1.58 12.36
CA VAL A 415 -23.68 -2.41 11.95
C VAL A 415 -23.67 -3.71 12.76
N THR A 416 -23.78 -4.82 12.04
CA THR A 416 -23.62 -6.19 12.51
C THR A 416 -22.47 -6.81 11.69
N GLY A 417 -22.01 -8.02 12.03
CA GLY A 417 -21.01 -8.70 11.21
C GLY A 417 -21.41 -8.78 9.73
N ILE A 418 -22.68 -9.13 9.45
CA ILE A 418 -23.20 -9.26 8.08
C ILE A 418 -23.33 -7.89 7.40
N SER A 419 -23.93 -6.89 8.04
CA SER A 419 -24.12 -5.58 7.42
C SER A 419 -22.80 -4.84 7.24
N ARG A 420 -21.77 -5.10 8.07
CA ARG A 420 -20.42 -4.60 7.90
C ARG A 420 -19.83 -5.04 6.57
N ASP A 421 -19.92 -6.34 6.27
CA ASP A 421 -19.40 -6.91 5.01
C ASP A 421 -20.14 -6.32 3.80
N VAL A 422 -21.47 -6.12 3.89
CA VAL A 422 -22.25 -5.48 2.83
C VAL A 422 -21.84 -4.02 2.61
N ILE A 423 -21.61 -3.25 3.66
CA ILE A 423 -21.15 -1.85 3.57
C ILE A 423 -19.77 -1.78 2.92
N LEU A 424 -18.85 -2.64 3.33
CA LEU A 424 -17.49 -2.70 2.76
C LEU A 424 -17.50 -3.17 1.30
N ALA A 425 -18.33 -4.15 0.96
CA ALA A 425 -18.49 -4.61 -0.42
C ALA A 425 -19.05 -3.51 -1.32
N ASN A 426 -20.03 -2.74 -0.84
CA ASN A 426 -20.57 -1.58 -1.55
C ASN A 426 -19.48 -0.53 -1.82
N MET A 427 -18.67 -0.20 -0.82
CA MET A 427 -17.53 0.69 -0.98
C MET A 427 -16.55 0.17 -2.06
N TYR A 428 -16.18 -1.10 -1.97
CA TYR A 428 -15.26 -1.74 -2.91
C TYR A 428 -15.77 -1.65 -4.35
N ASN A 429 -17.05 -1.98 -4.57
CA ASN A 429 -17.66 -1.96 -5.90
C ASN A 429 -17.68 -0.54 -6.49
N ILE A 430 -18.07 0.47 -5.71
CA ILE A 430 -18.08 1.86 -6.19
C ILE A 430 -16.66 2.33 -6.57
N LEU A 431 -15.65 1.96 -5.78
CA LEU A 431 -14.26 2.27 -6.10
C LEU A 431 -13.80 1.58 -7.39
N LEU A 432 -14.18 0.31 -7.56
CA LEU A 432 -13.84 -0.46 -8.75
C LEU A 432 -14.53 0.12 -10.00
N ASP A 433 -15.80 0.48 -9.92
CA ASP A 433 -16.56 1.08 -11.02
C ASP A 433 -15.94 2.41 -11.44
N LYS A 434 -15.63 3.29 -10.48
CA LYS A 434 -14.98 4.57 -10.74
C LYS A 434 -13.58 4.43 -11.31
N TYR A 435 -12.83 3.43 -10.86
CA TYR A 435 -11.53 3.09 -11.43
C TYR A 435 -11.66 2.63 -12.89
N THR A 436 -12.64 1.78 -13.18
CA THR A 436 -12.92 1.30 -14.53
C THR A 436 -13.36 2.43 -15.46
N GLU A 437 -14.28 3.31 -15.02
CA GLU A 437 -14.69 4.52 -15.77
C GLU A 437 -13.47 5.41 -16.12
N ALA A 438 -12.54 5.59 -15.15
CA ALA A 438 -11.33 6.36 -15.38
C ALA A 438 -10.41 5.70 -16.41
N LEU A 439 -10.26 4.37 -16.37
CA LEU A 439 -9.48 3.61 -17.36
C LEU A 439 -10.11 3.69 -18.77
N ASP A 440 -11.41 3.47 -18.88
CA ASP A 440 -12.12 3.53 -20.16
C ASP A 440 -12.01 4.93 -20.81
N THR A 441 -12.06 5.99 -20.01
CA THR A 441 -11.85 7.36 -20.50
C THR A 441 -10.43 7.56 -21.03
N MET A 442 -9.43 6.99 -20.38
CA MET A 442 -8.04 7.04 -20.84
C MET A 442 -7.82 6.21 -22.11
N MET A 443 -8.50 5.07 -22.24
CA MET A 443 -8.36 4.17 -23.39
C MET A 443 -9.13 4.65 -24.63
N SER A 444 -10.20 5.41 -24.47
CA SER A 444 -10.96 5.99 -25.59
C SER A 444 -10.21 7.14 -26.30
N GLU A 445 -9.17 7.67 -25.67
CA GLU A 445 -8.28 8.67 -26.26
C GLU A 445 -7.13 8.05 -27.10
N GLU A 446 -6.95 6.70 -27.10
CA GLU A 446 -5.91 5.98 -27.85
C GLU A 446 -6.53 5.05 -28.92
N ASP A 447 -5.91 4.97 -30.10
CA ASP A 447 -6.38 4.21 -31.27
C ASP A 447 -6.62 2.71 -30.99
N GLU A 448 -7.69 2.13 -31.60
CA GLU A 448 -8.14 0.72 -31.48
C GLU A 448 -7.11 -0.36 -31.91
N LYS A 449 -5.94 0.01 -32.42
CA LYS A 449 -4.92 -0.91 -32.95
C LYS A 449 -3.82 -1.31 -31.98
N THR A 450 -3.88 -0.85 -30.74
CA THR A 450 -2.81 -1.05 -29.76
C THR A 450 -2.90 -2.44 -29.09
N SER A 451 -1.81 -3.21 -29.08
CA SER A 451 -1.78 -4.54 -28.46
C SER A 451 -1.96 -4.46 -26.93
N ALA A 452 -2.44 -5.54 -26.28
CA ALA A 452 -2.58 -5.61 -24.81
C ALA A 452 -1.24 -5.27 -24.07
N LYS A 453 -0.11 -5.60 -24.67
CA LYS A 453 1.24 -5.27 -24.20
C LYS A 453 1.49 -3.76 -24.20
N GLN A 454 1.14 -3.07 -25.29
CA GLN A 454 1.29 -1.62 -25.43
C GLN A 454 0.29 -0.87 -24.54
N LYS A 455 -0.94 -1.40 -24.38
CA LYS A 455 -1.95 -0.83 -23.47
C LYS A 455 -1.50 -0.92 -22.01
N PHE A 456 -0.91 -2.04 -21.59
CA PHE A 456 -0.34 -2.17 -20.25
C PHE A 456 0.84 -1.21 -20.04
N GLN A 457 1.68 -1.05 -21.06
CA GLN A 457 2.84 -0.16 -21.03
C GLN A 457 2.41 1.31 -20.94
N SER A 458 1.40 1.75 -21.70
CA SER A 458 0.85 3.10 -21.62
C SER A 458 0.16 3.37 -20.28
N ILE A 459 -0.54 2.37 -19.71
CA ILE A 459 -1.11 2.47 -18.35
C ILE A 459 0.00 2.66 -17.30
N MET A 460 1.13 1.97 -17.44
CA MET A 460 2.25 2.08 -16.50
C MET A 460 3.07 3.38 -16.69
N GLU A 461 3.24 3.85 -17.91
CA GLU A 461 3.94 5.10 -18.25
C GLU A 461 3.09 6.35 -17.96
N ASN A 462 1.80 6.33 -18.28
CA ASN A 462 0.86 7.45 -18.04
C ASN A 462 0.43 7.58 -16.57
N LYS A 463 0.72 6.60 -15.72
CA LYS A 463 0.47 6.66 -14.25
C LYS A 463 1.12 7.86 -13.56
N LYS A 464 2.14 8.48 -14.15
CA LYS A 464 2.90 9.53 -13.46
C LYS A 464 2.29 10.92 -13.51
N GLU A 465 1.46 11.28 -14.48
CA GLU A 465 0.96 12.67 -14.59
C GLU A 465 -0.54 12.86 -14.87
N SER A 466 -1.21 11.97 -15.60
CA SER A 466 -2.61 12.18 -16.02
C SER A 466 -3.67 11.41 -15.24
N ALA A 467 -3.36 10.23 -14.73
CA ALA A 467 -4.29 9.40 -13.96
C ALA A 467 -4.66 10.04 -12.61
N VAL A 468 -3.69 10.71 -11.96
CA VAL A 468 -3.87 11.43 -10.70
C VAL A 468 -4.95 12.52 -10.76
N LYS A 469 -5.23 13.10 -11.94
CA LYS A 469 -6.24 14.17 -12.10
C LYS A 469 -7.66 13.65 -12.33
N LYS A 470 -7.86 12.39 -12.71
CA LYS A 470 -9.18 11.87 -13.14
C LYS A 470 -9.93 11.04 -12.08
N PHE A 471 -9.23 10.46 -11.07
CA PHE A 471 -9.86 9.67 -10.01
C PHE A 471 -10.10 10.50 -8.74
N GLY A 472 -11.01 11.48 -8.84
CA GLY A 472 -11.20 12.55 -7.86
C GLY A 472 -12.14 12.26 -6.68
N ILE A 473 -12.61 11.01 -6.48
CA ILE A 473 -13.61 10.72 -5.44
C ILE A 473 -13.04 10.74 -4.01
N ILE A 474 -11.75 10.51 -3.85
CA ILE A 474 -11.04 10.63 -2.57
C ILE A 474 -10.01 11.75 -2.72
N LYS A 475 -10.05 12.72 -1.82
CA LYS A 475 -9.20 13.91 -1.83
C LYS A 475 -8.32 13.99 -0.58
N SER A 476 -8.75 13.38 0.52
CA SER A 476 -8.06 13.43 1.80
C SER A 476 -6.86 12.48 1.87
N GLU A 477 -5.70 13.03 2.22
CA GLU A 477 -4.52 12.24 2.56
C GLU A 477 -4.75 11.37 3.81
N ARG A 478 -5.52 11.85 4.81
CA ARG A 478 -5.85 11.09 6.01
C ARG A 478 -6.68 9.85 5.68
N LEU A 479 -7.72 10.00 4.84
CA LEU A 479 -8.57 8.89 4.40
C LEU A 479 -7.75 7.89 3.57
N LEU A 480 -6.96 8.35 2.60
CA LEU A 480 -6.08 7.48 1.83
C LEU A 480 -5.11 6.70 2.73
N HIS A 481 -4.52 7.37 3.72
CA HIS A 481 -3.60 6.72 4.66
C HIS A 481 -4.27 5.60 5.47
N GLN A 482 -5.51 5.80 5.92
CA GLN A 482 -6.27 4.74 6.60
C GLN A 482 -6.65 3.60 5.64
N MET A 483 -7.03 3.89 4.38
CA MET A 483 -7.31 2.86 3.36
C MET A 483 -6.07 2.00 3.04
N LEU A 484 -4.88 2.60 3.02
CA LEU A 484 -3.62 1.89 2.84
C LEU A 484 -3.31 0.93 4.00
N GLY A 485 -3.74 1.28 5.21
CA GLY A 485 -3.64 0.45 6.41
C GLY A 485 -4.80 -0.54 6.60
N PHE A 486 -5.83 -0.48 5.76
CA PHE A 486 -7.01 -1.34 5.84
C PHE A 486 -6.75 -2.64 5.08
N VAL A 487 -6.40 -3.69 5.82
CA VAL A 487 -5.89 -4.96 5.28
C VAL A 487 -6.84 -6.11 5.54
N VAL A 488 -6.71 -7.18 4.76
CA VAL A 488 -7.46 -8.42 4.97
C VAL A 488 -6.61 -9.36 5.81
N ASP A 489 -7.15 -9.83 6.94
CA ASP A 489 -6.51 -10.78 7.83
C ASP A 489 -6.50 -12.22 7.26
N GLU A 490 -5.91 -13.16 7.98
CA GLU A 490 -5.85 -14.59 7.60
C GLU A 490 -7.23 -15.26 7.53
N HIS A 491 -8.26 -14.66 8.14
CA HIS A 491 -9.64 -15.14 8.16
C HIS A 491 -10.53 -14.46 7.13
N GLY A 492 -9.96 -13.59 6.28
CA GLY A 492 -10.69 -12.85 5.25
C GLY A 492 -11.43 -11.62 5.78
N ARG A 493 -11.18 -11.17 7.02
CA ARG A 493 -11.78 -9.97 7.57
C ARG A 493 -10.95 -8.75 7.21
N ALA A 494 -11.62 -7.71 6.76
CA ALA A 494 -10.99 -6.42 6.53
C ALA A 494 -10.96 -5.60 7.83
N GLU A 495 -9.77 -5.18 8.26
CA GLU A 495 -9.56 -4.37 9.45
C GLU A 495 -8.35 -3.45 9.32
N GLY A 496 -8.35 -2.34 10.04
CA GLY A 496 -7.25 -1.39 10.14
C GLY A 496 -6.89 -1.11 11.60
N ILE A 497 -5.68 -0.63 11.84
CA ILE A 497 -5.27 -0.13 13.18
C ILE A 497 -6.11 1.11 13.55
N LYS A 498 -6.45 1.91 12.54
CA LYS A 498 -7.42 3.01 12.55
C LYS A 498 -8.20 2.92 11.26
N ASP A 499 -9.50 2.85 11.33
CA ASP A 499 -10.39 2.70 10.18
C ASP A 499 -11.65 3.60 10.27
N ASP A 500 -11.71 4.50 11.25
CA ASP A 500 -12.84 5.40 11.49
C ASP A 500 -13.20 6.25 10.24
N LEU A 501 -12.17 6.78 9.52
CA LEU A 501 -12.37 7.55 8.28
C LEU A 501 -12.90 6.66 7.15
N VAL A 502 -12.43 5.42 7.06
CA VAL A 502 -12.87 4.43 6.06
C VAL A 502 -14.32 4.06 6.30
N PHE A 503 -14.70 3.81 7.57
CA PHE A 503 -16.09 3.47 7.91
C PHE A 503 -17.04 4.63 7.69
N ALA A 504 -16.70 5.84 8.14
CA ALA A 504 -17.53 7.03 7.88
C ALA A 504 -17.74 7.25 6.38
N TRP A 505 -16.69 7.11 5.56
CA TRP A 505 -16.78 7.21 4.11
C TRP A 505 -17.64 6.09 3.50
N SER A 506 -17.48 4.85 3.98
CA SER A 506 -18.29 3.70 3.58
C SER A 506 -19.77 3.89 3.92
N HIS A 507 -20.09 4.49 5.06
CA HIS A 507 -21.46 4.83 5.47
C HIS A 507 -22.10 5.88 4.56
N ALA A 508 -21.32 6.88 4.09
CA ALA A 508 -21.81 7.85 3.12
C ALA A 508 -22.17 7.17 1.80
N LEU A 509 -21.30 6.30 1.27
CA LEU A 509 -21.53 5.54 0.05
C LEU A 509 -22.71 4.57 0.16
N TYR A 510 -22.83 3.87 1.27
CA TYR A 510 -23.96 2.97 1.52
C TYR A 510 -25.28 3.71 1.54
N CYS A 511 -25.36 4.83 2.25
CA CYS A 511 -26.52 5.71 2.27
C CYS A 511 -26.87 6.21 0.87
N TRP A 512 -25.86 6.67 0.10
CA TRP A 512 -26.04 7.10 -1.27
C TRP A 512 -26.61 5.98 -2.14
N THR A 513 -26.06 4.77 -2.12
CA THR A 513 -26.56 3.63 -2.89
C THR A 513 -28.01 3.32 -2.59
N LYS A 514 -28.40 3.33 -1.31
CA LYS A 514 -29.79 3.07 -0.90
C LYS A 514 -30.76 4.21 -1.22
N SER A 515 -30.27 5.44 -1.30
CA SER A 515 -31.10 6.66 -1.48
C SER A 515 -30.93 7.31 -2.85
N LYS A 516 -30.08 6.80 -3.74
CA LYS A 516 -29.70 7.36 -5.05
C LYS A 516 -30.92 7.80 -5.85
N THR A 517 -31.90 6.92 -6.03
CA THR A 517 -33.11 7.22 -6.80
C THR A 517 -33.93 8.39 -6.21
N MET A 518 -34.00 8.49 -4.90
CA MET A 518 -34.73 9.58 -4.21
C MET A 518 -33.96 10.90 -4.32
N LEU A 519 -32.64 10.86 -4.06
CA LEU A 519 -31.78 12.04 -4.10
C LEU A 519 -31.73 12.65 -5.51
N LEU A 520 -31.59 11.83 -6.53
CA LEU A 520 -31.46 12.28 -7.91
C LEU A 520 -32.82 12.65 -8.55
N LYS A 521 -33.95 12.02 -8.15
CA LYS A 521 -35.28 12.40 -8.62
C LYS A 521 -35.68 13.79 -8.16
N ASN A 522 -35.34 14.17 -6.95
CA ASN A 522 -35.62 15.52 -6.48
C ASN A 522 -34.89 16.60 -7.33
N VAL A 523 -33.79 16.24 -7.94
CA VAL A 523 -33.03 17.12 -8.86
C VAL A 523 -33.59 17.07 -10.27
N SER A 524 -33.99 15.88 -10.78
CA SER A 524 -34.55 15.73 -12.13
C SER A 524 -35.88 16.43 -12.32
N SER A 525 -36.69 16.56 -11.24
CA SER A 525 -37.92 17.37 -11.26
C SER A 525 -37.62 18.87 -11.45
N ILE A 526 -36.45 19.35 -11.08
CA ILE A 526 -36.02 20.74 -11.27
C ILE A 526 -35.40 20.95 -12.67
N PHE A 527 -34.74 19.95 -13.26
CA PHE A 527 -33.95 20.09 -14.47
C PHE A 527 -34.39 19.25 -15.70
N ASN A 528 -35.53 18.53 -15.66
CA ASN A 528 -36.10 17.74 -16.79
C ASN A 528 -35.14 16.69 -17.42
N ILE A 529 -34.31 16.01 -16.63
CA ILE A 529 -33.33 15.02 -17.12
C ILE A 529 -33.97 13.61 -17.10
N LYS A 530 -33.97 12.92 -18.25
CA LYS A 530 -34.44 11.53 -18.38
C LYS A 530 -33.38 10.54 -17.86
N GLU A 531 -33.76 9.72 -16.89
CA GLU A 531 -32.93 8.66 -16.31
C GLU A 531 -32.89 7.38 -17.17
N ASN A 532 -31.72 6.76 -17.26
CA ASN A 532 -31.53 5.40 -17.77
C ASN A 532 -31.60 4.38 -16.62
N LYS A 533 -32.48 3.35 -16.75
CA LYS A 533 -32.77 2.30 -15.75
C LYS A 533 -31.70 1.16 -15.66
N ILE A 534 -30.51 1.35 -16.18
CA ILE A 534 -29.56 0.25 -16.46
C ILE A 534 -28.76 -0.22 -15.22
N ASP A 535 -28.60 0.59 -14.19
CA ASP A 535 -27.57 0.38 -13.14
C ASP A 535 -27.86 -0.73 -12.10
N GLU A 536 -29.13 -1.04 -11.78
CA GLU A 536 -29.46 -2.06 -10.75
C GLU A 536 -29.25 -3.49 -11.26
N ILE A 537 -29.52 -3.73 -12.52
CA ILE A 537 -29.39 -5.06 -13.15
C ILE A 537 -27.91 -5.43 -13.35
N GLU A 538 -27.05 -4.48 -13.70
CA GLU A 538 -25.61 -4.70 -13.85
C GLU A 538 -24.93 -5.01 -12.51
N MET A 539 -25.32 -4.36 -11.43
CA MET A 539 -24.80 -4.61 -10.08
C MET A 539 -25.14 -6.02 -9.59
N LEU A 540 -26.37 -6.48 -9.85
CA LEU A 540 -26.82 -7.82 -9.50
C LEU A 540 -26.18 -8.90 -10.37
N LYS A 541 -25.92 -8.62 -11.66
CA LYS A 541 -25.16 -9.51 -12.56
C LYS A 541 -23.69 -9.68 -12.10
N PHE A 542 -23.05 -8.60 -11.64
CA PHE A 542 -21.70 -8.64 -11.08
C PHE A 542 -21.63 -9.49 -9.79
N MET A 543 -22.61 -9.35 -8.91
CA MET A 543 -22.71 -10.14 -7.66
C MET A 543 -22.86 -11.64 -7.96
N LYS A 544 -23.67 -12.02 -8.96
CA LYS A 544 -23.85 -13.42 -9.42
C LYS A 544 -22.55 -14.03 -9.96
N ASN A 545 -21.73 -13.24 -10.67
CA ASN A 545 -20.50 -13.72 -11.30
C ASN A 545 -19.31 -13.83 -10.34
N ASN A 546 -19.33 -13.15 -9.20
CA ASN A 546 -18.24 -13.12 -8.21
C ASN A 546 -18.50 -13.93 -6.93
N SER A 547 -19.51 -14.81 -6.92
CA SER A 547 -19.95 -15.60 -5.75
C SER A 547 -18.94 -16.63 -5.22
N ARG A 548 -17.71 -16.67 -5.75
CA ARG A 548 -16.66 -17.63 -5.33
C ARG A 548 -15.68 -17.11 -4.26
N SER A 549 -15.80 -15.86 -3.80
CA SER A 549 -15.01 -15.39 -2.65
C SER A 549 -15.76 -15.66 -1.35
N ASN A 550 -15.05 -16.03 -0.29
CA ASN A 550 -15.62 -16.33 1.04
C ASN A 550 -16.45 -15.18 1.64
N ILE A 551 -16.30 -13.96 1.14
CA ILE A 551 -17.06 -12.77 1.53
C ILE A 551 -18.55 -12.91 1.15
N TRP A 552 -18.86 -13.69 0.11
CA TRP A 552 -20.22 -13.81 -0.47
C TRP A 552 -21.02 -15.02 0.03
N GLN A 553 -20.41 -15.92 0.82
CA GLN A 553 -21.08 -17.17 1.27
C GLN A 553 -22.27 -16.95 2.23
N ASN A 554 -22.42 -15.76 2.81
CA ASN A 554 -23.49 -15.45 3.76
C ASN A 554 -24.62 -14.57 3.20
N ILE A 555 -24.56 -14.20 1.93
CA ILE A 555 -25.65 -13.50 1.25
C ILE A 555 -26.48 -14.56 0.51
N ASP A 556 -27.79 -14.57 0.71
CA ASP A 556 -28.69 -15.47 -0.03
C ASP A 556 -28.77 -15.01 -1.49
N VAL A 557 -27.68 -15.32 -2.21
CA VAL A 557 -27.45 -15.00 -3.62
C VAL A 557 -28.49 -15.72 -4.51
N PHE A 558 -29.06 -16.85 -4.05
CA PHE A 558 -30.05 -17.60 -4.81
C PHE A 558 -31.39 -16.86 -4.87
N LYS A 559 -31.82 -16.25 -3.76
CA LYS A 559 -33.03 -15.44 -3.74
C LYS A 559 -32.90 -14.18 -4.59
N LEU A 560 -31.71 -13.58 -4.62
CA LEU A 560 -31.39 -12.43 -5.49
C LEU A 560 -31.34 -12.84 -6.98
N ALA A 561 -30.93 -14.08 -7.29
CA ALA A 561 -30.87 -14.60 -8.65
C ALA A 561 -32.28 -14.88 -9.21
N ASP A 562 -33.18 -15.41 -8.37
CA ASP A 562 -34.58 -15.67 -8.74
C ASP A 562 -35.34 -14.37 -9.01
N ASP A 563 -35.13 -13.33 -8.16
CA ASP A 563 -35.70 -11.98 -8.36
C ASP A 563 -35.19 -11.31 -9.67
N LEU A 564 -33.99 -11.67 -10.14
CA LEU A 564 -33.40 -11.20 -11.41
C LEU A 564 -33.95 -11.92 -12.63
N GLU A 565 -34.13 -13.24 -12.57
CA GLU A 565 -34.71 -14.00 -13.66
C GLU A 565 -36.17 -13.54 -13.93
N GLU A 566 -36.96 -13.24 -12.88
CA GLU A 566 -38.28 -12.63 -13.03
C GLU A 566 -38.22 -11.25 -13.71
N LEU A 567 -37.25 -10.41 -13.35
CA LEU A 567 -37.06 -9.08 -13.95
C LEU A 567 -36.55 -9.15 -15.40
N GLU A 568 -35.69 -10.13 -15.74
CA GLU A 568 -35.25 -10.35 -17.12
C GLU A 568 -36.37 -10.88 -18.01
N GLU A 569 -37.23 -11.77 -17.50
CA GLU A 569 -38.40 -12.23 -18.22
C GLU A 569 -39.43 -11.12 -18.46
N GLU A 570 -39.67 -10.26 -17.46
CA GLU A 570 -40.53 -9.09 -17.67
C GLU A 570 -39.96 -8.09 -18.69
N ASN A 571 -38.65 -7.87 -18.72
CA ASN A 571 -38.02 -6.98 -19.68
C ASN A 571 -37.98 -7.56 -21.09
N LEU A 572 -37.72 -8.88 -21.23
CA LEU A 572 -37.80 -9.59 -22.51
C LEU A 572 -39.23 -9.59 -23.09
N GLN A 573 -40.27 -9.63 -22.26
CA GLN A 573 -41.65 -9.48 -22.71
C GLN A 573 -41.94 -8.06 -23.17
N LYS A 574 -41.40 -7.04 -22.48
CA LYS A 574 -41.53 -5.61 -22.87
C LYS A 574 -40.74 -5.29 -24.14
N GLU A 575 -39.56 -5.90 -24.36
CA GLU A 575 -38.78 -5.73 -25.60
C GLU A 575 -39.42 -6.45 -26.81
N LYS A 576 -40.05 -7.59 -26.63
CA LYS A 576 -40.81 -8.28 -27.69
C LYS A 576 -42.04 -7.51 -28.14
N VAL A 577 -42.59 -6.66 -27.27
CA VAL A 577 -43.71 -5.76 -27.62
C VAL A 577 -43.21 -4.50 -28.37
N ASN A 578 -41.95 -4.05 -28.11
CA ASN A 578 -41.38 -2.85 -28.76
C ASN A 578 -40.56 -3.14 -30.02
N ASN A 579 -40.09 -4.38 -30.27
CA ASN A 579 -39.18 -4.73 -31.37
C ASN A 579 -39.88 -5.18 -32.68
N ASN A 580 -41.08 -4.66 -32.96
CA ASN A 580 -41.60 -4.64 -34.33
C ASN A 580 -41.05 -3.47 -35.18
N SER A 581 -40.00 -2.77 -34.74
CA SER A 581 -39.31 -1.77 -35.55
C SER A 581 -37.82 -1.71 -35.23
N SER A 582 -37.02 -2.13 -36.27
CA SER A 582 -35.63 -1.79 -36.57
C SER A 582 -34.45 -2.40 -35.79
N SER A 583 -33.64 -3.11 -36.61
CA SER A 583 -32.33 -3.73 -36.48
C SER A 583 -31.16 -2.81 -36.13
N SER A 584 -30.15 -3.24 -35.37
CA SER A 584 -28.79 -3.66 -35.75
C SER A 584 -27.74 -3.43 -34.65
N GLU A 585 -27.02 -4.50 -34.38
CA GLU A 585 -25.61 -4.68 -33.99
C GLU A 585 -24.88 -3.64 -33.13
N LYS A 586 -24.43 -4.08 -31.95
CA LYS A 586 -23.02 -4.07 -31.46
C LYS A 586 -22.97 -4.39 -29.97
N ASN A 587 -22.49 -5.58 -29.61
CA ASN A 587 -21.96 -5.87 -28.28
C ASN A 587 -21.06 -7.11 -28.31
N THR A 588 -19.76 -6.94 -28.44
CA THR A 588 -18.75 -7.99 -28.17
C THR A 588 -17.35 -7.36 -27.99
N SER A 589 -17.03 -6.67 -26.94
CA SER A 589 -15.63 -6.35 -26.66
C SER A 589 -15.23 -6.28 -25.18
N VAL A 590 -16.15 -6.02 -24.29
CA VAL A 590 -15.80 -5.75 -22.87
C VAL A 590 -15.53 -7.05 -22.08
N GLY A 591 -16.26 -8.11 -22.32
CA GLY A 591 -16.12 -9.39 -21.57
C GLY A 591 -14.77 -10.11 -21.74
N ASN A 592 -14.07 -9.91 -22.86
CA ASN A 592 -12.80 -10.57 -23.13
C ASN A 592 -11.59 -9.86 -22.48
N ILE A 593 -11.70 -8.58 -22.19
CA ILE A 593 -10.64 -7.79 -21.53
C ILE A 593 -10.56 -8.13 -20.04
N TYR A 594 -11.70 -8.37 -19.39
CA TYR A 594 -11.77 -8.77 -17.98
C TYR A 594 -11.11 -10.13 -17.70
N LYS A 595 -11.27 -11.11 -18.59
CA LYS A 595 -10.64 -12.43 -18.45
C LYS A 595 -9.11 -12.39 -18.57
N ALA A 596 -8.57 -11.48 -19.36
CA ALA A 596 -7.13 -11.34 -19.58
C ALA A 596 -6.41 -10.61 -18.42
N PHE A 597 -7.11 -9.71 -17.71
CA PHE A 597 -6.49 -8.85 -16.70
C PHE A 597 -6.57 -9.38 -15.26
N PHE A 598 -7.59 -10.17 -14.93
CA PHE A 598 -7.86 -10.52 -13.54
C PHE A 598 -7.64 -11.99 -13.16
N GLY A 599 -7.31 -12.86 -14.15
CA GLY A 599 -6.89 -14.25 -13.89
C GLY A 599 -7.86 -15.02 -13.00
N VAL A 600 -9.16 -14.77 -13.11
CA VAL A 600 -10.17 -15.47 -12.32
C VAL A 600 -10.78 -16.54 -13.23
N CYS A 601 -10.33 -17.78 -13.00
CA CYS A 601 -11.12 -18.98 -13.28
C CYS A 601 -12.05 -19.24 -12.13
#